data_6af45e16fb563cc3914a3e9f89a0ea87
#
_entry.id   6af45e16fb563cc3914a3e9f89a0ea87
#
_cell.length_a   1.000
_cell.length_b   1.000
_cell.length_c   1.000
_cell.angle_alpha   90.00
_cell.angle_beta   90.00
_cell.angle_gamma   90.00
#
_symmetry.space_group_name_H-M   'P 1'
#
loop_
_entity.id
_entity.type
_entity.pdbx_description
1 polymer ?
#
loop_
_entity_poly.entity_id
_entity_poly.type
_entity_poly.pdbx_seq_one_letter_code
_entity_poly.pdbx_strand_id
1 'polypeptide(L)'
;TDVAMLLRRLGLTLRAHLSADDPRREAFTDSPLGPVCPVATSATLGDGGDPSRMLAFARDVFGVDLSADAVVTETRADLDRWAAAHRVAAESLGLTGRALRLRSLPGANLRALAHLAQAGSPDPEELLRGVVARLYDLPDGLEDSLDAAGLACALQAHPDVLDLVRAAEISTPLAGLARDLLGPACEPGPARRVLCAILAALSVVRAGLDGAPDRSAVNVEVTLWIREVTRVD
;
A
#
# COMPACT_ATOMS: atom_id res chain seq x y z
N THR A 1 -31.12 -7.91 10.33
CA THR A 1 -30.44 -8.73 9.30
C THR A 1 -30.35 -10.18 9.76
N ASP A 2 -30.28 -11.14 8.84
CA ASP A 2 -30.22 -12.59 9.15
C ASP A 2 -29.02 -12.93 10.03
N VAL A 3 -27.89 -12.25 9.85
CA VAL A 3 -26.69 -12.42 10.68
C VAL A 3 -26.96 -12.04 12.13
N ALA A 4 -27.63 -10.92 12.40
CA ALA A 4 -27.97 -10.50 13.75
C ALA A 4 -28.89 -11.52 14.44
N MET A 5 -29.84 -12.09 13.71
CA MET A 5 -30.73 -13.13 14.21
C MET A 5 -29.99 -14.43 14.50
N LEU A 6 -29.04 -14.83 13.65
CA LEU A 6 -28.20 -16.01 13.90
C LEU A 6 -27.33 -15.83 15.14
N LEU A 7 -26.71 -14.67 15.33
CA LEU A 7 -25.90 -14.37 16.51
C LEU A 7 -26.74 -14.41 17.79
N ARG A 8 -27.94 -13.82 17.78
CA ARG A 8 -28.87 -13.89 18.95
C ARG A 8 -29.27 -15.32 19.26
N ARG A 9 -29.58 -16.14 18.24
CA ARG A 9 -29.88 -17.57 18.43
C ARG A 9 -28.68 -18.33 19.02
N LEU A 10 -27.47 -18.05 18.53
CA LEU A 10 -26.26 -18.61 19.10
C LEU A 10 -26.11 -18.25 20.58
N GLY A 11 -26.28 -16.98 20.94
CA GLY A 11 -26.25 -16.54 22.33
C GLY A 11 -27.26 -17.25 23.22
N LEU A 12 -28.51 -17.41 22.76
CA LEU A 12 -29.51 -18.18 23.48
C LEU A 12 -29.12 -19.64 23.66
N THR A 13 -28.53 -20.26 22.64
CA THR A 13 -28.05 -21.64 22.73
C THR A 13 -26.89 -21.76 23.74
N LEU A 14 -25.92 -20.85 23.67
CA LEU A 14 -24.80 -20.83 24.65
C LEU A 14 -25.33 -20.68 26.09
N ARG A 15 -26.25 -19.74 26.32
CA ARG A 15 -26.85 -19.52 27.63
C ARG A 15 -27.62 -20.77 28.14
N ALA A 16 -28.28 -21.49 27.26
CA ALA A 16 -29.04 -22.71 27.62
C ALA A 16 -28.12 -23.86 28.05
N HIS A 17 -26.88 -23.89 27.63
CA HIS A 17 -25.86 -24.88 28.02
C HIS A 17 -25.15 -24.56 29.33
N LEU A 18 -25.32 -23.35 29.89
CA LEU A 18 -24.79 -23.00 31.20
C LEU A 18 -25.72 -23.48 32.30
N SER A 19 -25.15 -23.97 33.41
CA SER A 19 -25.93 -24.30 34.62
C SER A 19 -26.63 -23.06 35.19
N ALA A 20 -27.70 -23.26 35.95
CA ALA A 20 -28.48 -22.15 36.53
C ALA A 20 -27.62 -21.18 37.36
N ASP A 21 -26.64 -21.72 38.04
CA ASP A 21 -25.74 -20.99 38.98
C ASP A 21 -24.45 -20.52 38.34
N ASP A 22 -24.29 -20.66 37.00
CA ASP A 22 -23.08 -20.23 36.33
C ASP A 22 -23.01 -18.70 36.24
N PRO A 23 -21.98 -18.06 36.85
CA PRO A 23 -21.85 -16.60 36.87
C PRO A 23 -21.79 -15.95 35.46
N ARG A 24 -21.39 -16.69 34.44
CA ARG A 24 -21.38 -16.22 33.07
C ARG A 24 -22.77 -15.94 32.50
N ARG A 25 -23.83 -16.47 33.12
CA ARG A 25 -25.22 -16.20 32.70
C ARG A 25 -25.60 -14.73 32.83
N GLU A 26 -25.02 -14.02 33.81
CA GLU A 26 -25.27 -12.60 34.03
C GLU A 26 -24.83 -11.76 32.81
N ALA A 27 -23.74 -12.11 32.18
CA ALA A 27 -23.22 -11.42 30.99
C ALA A 27 -24.20 -11.45 29.79
N PHE A 28 -25.13 -12.41 29.74
CA PHE A 28 -26.16 -12.46 28.69
C PHE A 28 -27.32 -11.48 28.95
N THR A 29 -27.34 -10.79 30.06
CA THR A 29 -28.33 -9.75 30.36
C THR A 29 -28.02 -8.48 29.58
N ASP A 30 -26.74 -8.12 29.51
CA ASP A 30 -26.26 -6.91 28.87
C ASP A 30 -25.79 -7.14 27.42
N SER A 31 -25.42 -8.39 27.08
CA SER A 31 -24.97 -8.77 25.74
C SER A 31 -25.71 -10.01 25.25
N PRO A 32 -26.40 -9.94 24.09
CA PRO A 32 -27.06 -11.11 23.50
C PRO A 32 -26.13 -12.29 23.21
N LEU A 33 -24.84 -12.05 23.07
CA LEU A 33 -23.79 -13.05 22.84
C LEU A 33 -23.10 -13.53 24.12
N GLY A 34 -23.44 -12.93 25.30
CA GLY A 34 -22.76 -13.21 26.55
C GLY A 34 -21.35 -12.61 26.64
N PRO A 35 -20.42 -13.27 27.33
CA PRO A 35 -19.09 -12.74 27.59
C PRO A 35 -18.14 -12.87 26.35
N VAL A 36 -18.63 -12.48 25.20
CA VAL A 36 -17.86 -12.52 23.93
C VAL A 36 -17.55 -11.12 23.48
N CYS A 37 -16.28 -10.86 23.17
CA CYS A 37 -15.87 -9.61 22.55
C CYS A 37 -16.09 -9.72 21.02
N PRO A 38 -17.05 -9.00 20.45
CA PRO A 38 -17.27 -9.04 19.02
C PRO A 38 -16.16 -8.26 18.29
N VAL A 39 -15.64 -8.83 17.20
CA VAL A 39 -14.71 -8.17 16.29
C VAL A 39 -15.30 -8.23 14.89
N ALA A 40 -15.41 -7.09 14.24
CA ALA A 40 -15.83 -6.99 12.87
C ALA A 40 -14.76 -6.31 12.02
N THR A 41 -14.55 -6.80 10.81
CA THR A 41 -13.69 -6.16 9.81
C THR A 41 -14.52 -5.76 8.61
N SER A 42 -14.25 -4.60 8.06
CA SER A 42 -14.91 -4.12 6.85
C SER A 42 -13.91 -3.43 5.94
N ALA A 43 -13.93 -3.81 4.66
CA ALA A 43 -13.11 -3.16 3.62
C ALA A 43 -13.74 -1.87 3.09
N THR A 44 -15.03 -1.62 3.35
CA THR A 44 -15.80 -0.57 2.66
C THR A 44 -16.43 0.48 3.58
N LEU A 45 -16.30 0.35 4.89
CA LEU A 45 -16.89 1.30 5.85
C LEU A 45 -15.97 2.46 6.23
N GLY A 46 -14.94 2.69 5.46
CA GLY A 46 -13.95 3.74 5.68
C GLY A 46 -14.31 5.08 5.04
N ASP A 47 -15.53 5.57 5.20
CA ASP A 47 -15.88 6.94 4.79
C ASP A 47 -15.41 7.95 5.83
N GLY A 48 -14.21 8.50 5.59
CA GLY A 48 -13.90 9.89 5.98
C GLY A 48 -13.91 10.25 7.47
N GLY A 49 -13.74 9.28 8.38
CA GLY A 49 -13.46 9.61 9.78
C GLY A 49 -14.66 9.71 10.72
N ASP A 50 -15.90 9.50 10.27
CA ASP A 50 -17.07 9.41 11.17
C ASP A 50 -17.42 7.94 11.48
N PRO A 51 -17.10 7.43 12.69
CA PRO A 51 -17.38 6.06 13.07
C PRO A 51 -18.86 5.79 13.41
N SER A 52 -19.70 6.80 13.46
CA SER A 52 -21.07 6.71 13.97
C SER A 52 -21.91 5.66 13.25
N ARG A 53 -21.81 5.60 11.92
CA ARG A 53 -22.54 4.62 11.11
C ARG A 53 -22.06 3.20 11.36
N MET A 54 -20.74 3.03 11.52
CA MET A 54 -20.12 1.75 11.82
C MET A 54 -20.53 1.25 13.21
N LEU A 55 -20.50 2.13 14.19
CA LEU A 55 -20.92 1.84 15.57
C LEU A 55 -22.40 1.50 15.65
N ALA A 56 -23.27 2.25 14.95
CA ALA A 56 -24.69 1.95 14.86
C ALA A 56 -24.93 0.57 14.23
N PHE A 57 -24.26 0.27 13.14
CA PHE A 57 -24.36 -1.06 12.51
C PHE A 57 -23.85 -2.17 13.43
N ALA A 58 -22.72 -1.97 14.10
CA ALA A 58 -22.17 -2.93 15.04
C ALA A 58 -23.14 -3.19 16.22
N ARG A 59 -23.75 -2.14 16.76
CA ARG A 59 -24.81 -2.26 17.79
C ARG A 59 -26.00 -3.08 17.29
N ASP A 60 -26.48 -2.82 16.08
CA ASP A 60 -27.62 -3.53 15.51
C ASP A 60 -27.31 -5.02 15.27
N VAL A 61 -26.07 -5.34 14.91
CA VAL A 61 -25.63 -6.72 14.65
C VAL A 61 -25.30 -7.47 15.94
N PHE A 62 -24.47 -6.88 16.80
CA PHE A 62 -23.96 -7.55 18.00
C PHE A 62 -24.85 -7.34 19.23
N GLY A 63 -25.66 -6.29 19.23
CA GLY A 63 -26.51 -5.95 20.37
C GLY A 63 -25.76 -5.34 21.55
N VAL A 64 -24.56 -4.80 21.32
CA VAL A 64 -23.75 -4.13 22.33
C VAL A 64 -23.35 -2.74 21.84
N ASP A 65 -23.28 -1.78 22.76
CA ASP A 65 -22.78 -0.45 22.47
C ASP A 65 -21.25 -0.47 22.52
N LEU A 66 -20.62 -0.08 21.42
CA LEU A 66 -19.18 0.06 21.31
C LEU A 66 -18.82 1.56 21.31
N SER A 67 -17.75 1.93 22.01
CA SER A 67 -17.24 3.30 22.02
C SER A 67 -16.49 3.61 20.71
N ALA A 68 -16.28 4.90 20.41
CA ALA A 68 -15.49 5.32 19.26
C ALA A 68 -14.05 4.77 19.28
N ASP A 69 -13.48 4.56 20.47
CA ASP A 69 -12.14 4.01 20.65
C ASP A 69 -12.04 2.53 20.24
N ALA A 70 -13.18 1.83 20.11
CA ALA A 70 -13.22 0.46 19.61
C ALA A 70 -13.07 0.39 18.07
N VAL A 71 -13.15 1.51 17.38
CA VAL A 71 -12.99 1.58 15.93
C VAL A 71 -11.52 1.80 15.58
N VAL A 72 -10.89 0.76 15.05
CA VAL A 72 -9.54 0.85 14.52
C VAL A 72 -9.63 1.16 13.03
N THR A 73 -9.24 2.37 12.66
CA THR A 73 -9.17 2.80 11.26
C THR A 73 -7.74 2.67 10.74
N GLU A 74 -7.62 2.53 9.43
CA GLU A 74 -6.32 2.59 8.79
C GLU A 74 -5.73 4.00 8.94
N THR A 75 -4.52 4.08 9.47
CA THR A 75 -3.77 5.33 9.48
C THR A 75 -2.87 5.36 8.26
N ARG A 76 -3.28 6.06 7.21
CA ARG A 76 -2.42 6.32 6.06
C ARG A 76 -1.61 7.58 6.32
N ALA A 77 -0.32 7.52 6.01
CA ALA A 77 0.49 8.72 6.00
C ALA A 77 -0.02 9.64 4.87
N ASP A 78 -0.16 10.93 5.18
CA ASP A 78 -0.39 11.96 4.16
C ASP A 78 0.78 11.94 3.17
N LEU A 79 0.47 11.85 1.87
CA LEU A 79 1.49 11.72 0.83
C LEU A 79 2.43 12.91 0.79
N ASP A 80 1.93 14.12 1.03
CA ASP A 80 2.77 15.33 1.00
C ASP A 80 3.72 15.37 2.20
N ARG A 81 3.27 14.94 3.38
CA ARG A 81 4.09 14.80 4.58
C ARG A 81 5.15 13.70 4.40
N TRP A 82 4.74 12.56 3.82
CA TRP A 82 5.64 11.46 3.51
C TRP A 82 6.71 11.90 2.50
N ALA A 83 6.31 12.59 1.42
CA ALA A 83 7.21 13.14 0.41
C ALA A 83 8.19 14.17 0.99
N ALA A 84 7.72 15.04 1.89
CA ALA A 84 8.57 16.04 2.53
C ALA A 84 9.66 15.39 3.38
N ALA A 85 9.33 14.37 4.16
CA ALA A 85 10.29 13.66 5.00
C ALA A 85 11.41 13.00 4.16
N HIS A 86 11.04 12.32 3.06
CA HIS A 86 12.01 11.68 2.18
C HIS A 86 12.87 12.69 1.39
N ARG A 87 12.30 13.85 1.05
CA ARG A 87 13.03 14.93 0.39
C ARG A 87 14.14 15.48 1.28
N VAL A 88 13.85 15.75 2.57
CA VAL A 88 14.86 16.18 3.54
C VAL A 88 15.98 15.13 3.67
N ALA A 89 15.63 13.84 3.72
CA ALA A 89 16.64 12.79 3.74
C ALA A 89 17.50 12.75 2.47
N ALA A 90 16.89 12.88 1.28
CA ALA A 90 17.62 12.93 0.01
C ALA A 90 18.51 14.18 -0.11
N GLU A 91 18.12 15.31 0.46
CA GLU A 91 18.94 16.53 0.56
C GLU A 91 20.21 16.25 1.36
N SER A 92 20.10 15.57 2.50
CA SER A 92 21.26 15.23 3.33
C SER A 92 22.24 14.26 2.63
N LEU A 93 21.79 13.51 1.63
CA LEU A 93 22.59 12.64 0.80
C LEU A 93 23.22 13.37 -0.42
N GLY A 94 23.00 14.68 -0.57
CA GLY A 94 23.52 15.47 -1.69
C GLY A 94 22.85 15.18 -3.04
N LEU A 95 21.66 14.58 -3.03
CA LEU A 95 20.91 14.21 -4.24
C LEU A 95 19.99 15.33 -4.75
N THR A 96 19.86 16.42 -4.00
CA THR A 96 19.02 17.56 -4.39
C THR A 96 19.50 18.15 -5.71
N GLY A 97 18.57 18.36 -6.64
CA GLY A 97 18.85 18.90 -7.97
C GLY A 97 19.42 17.88 -8.97
N ARG A 98 19.70 16.66 -8.56
CA ARG A 98 20.15 15.58 -9.46
C ARG A 98 19.02 14.74 -10.03
N ALA A 99 17.82 14.75 -9.42
CA ALA A 99 16.69 13.99 -9.91
C ALA A 99 16.27 14.40 -11.32
N LEU A 100 16.33 13.48 -12.26
CA LEU A 100 15.94 13.72 -13.64
C LEU A 100 14.51 13.20 -13.87
N ARG A 101 13.66 14.04 -14.45
CA ARG A 101 12.31 13.62 -14.83
C ARG A 101 12.38 12.50 -15.88
N LEU A 102 11.56 11.48 -15.75
CA LEU A 102 11.51 10.32 -16.64
C LEU A 102 11.40 10.71 -18.13
N ARG A 103 10.61 11.75 -18.43
CA ARG A 103 10.47 12.28 -19.78
C ARG A 103 11.71 12.97 -20.33
N SER A 104 12.66 13.30 -19.47
CA SER A 104 13.92 13.98 -19.78
C SER A 104 15.14 13.09 -19.59
N LEU A 105 14.95 11.83 -19.19
CA LEU A 105 16.05 10.90 -19.01
C LEU A 105 16.79 10.64 -20.33
N PRO A 106 18.12 10.55 -20.30
CA PRO A 106 18.89 10.09 -21.45
C PRO A 106 18.39 8.72 -21.95
N GLY A 107 18.37 8.53 -23.25
CA GLY A 107 17.90 7.27 -23.83
C GLY A 107 18.68 6.03 -23.38
N ALA A 108 19.95 6.20 -22.97
CA ALA A 108 20.75 5.14 -22.37
C ALA A 108 20.16 4.70 -21.01
N ASN A 109 19.80 5.67 -20.16
CA ASN A 109 19.21 5.41 -18.84
C ASN A 109 17.83 4.76 -18.97
N LEU A 110 16.99 5.20 -19.91
CA LEU A 110 15.70 4.56 -20.19
C LEU A 110 15.86 3.11 -20.62
N ARG A 111 16.82 2.81 -21.50
CA ARG A 111 17.11 1.44 -21.91
C ARG A 111 17.62 0.58 -20.77
N ALA A 112 18.51 1.14 -19.94
CA ALA A 112 19.03 0.43 -18.76
C ALA A 112 17.90 0.10 -17.76
N LEU A 113 17.01 1.06 -17.45
CA LEU A 113 15.83 0.82 -16.62
C LEU A 113 14.91 -0.25 -17.21
N ALA A 114 14.64 -0.18 -18.51
CA ALA A 114 13.82 -1.19 -19.18
C ALA A 114 14.45 -2.59 -19.16
N HIS A 115 15.77 -2.67 -19.11
CA HIS A 115 16.51 -3.94 -19.02
C HIS A 115 16.44 -4.52 -17.59
N LEU A 116 16.54 -3.70 -16.55
CA LEU A 116 16.37 -4.13 -15.15
C LEU A 116 15.04 -4.86 -14.92
N ALA A 117 13.97 -4.45 -15.59
CA ALA A 117 12.67 -5.13 -15.53
C ALA A 117 12.64 -6.52 -16.20
N GLN A 118 13.61 -6.84 -17.03
CA GLN A 118 13.70 -8.11 -17.76
C GLN A 118 14.65 -9.11 -17.12
N ALA A 119 15.57 -8.63 -16.28
CA ALA A 119 16.47 -9.50 -15.53
C ALA A 119 15.64 -10.34 -14.56
N GLY A 120 15.68 -11.67 -14.73
CA GLY A 120 14.91 -12.59 -13.89
C GLY A 120 15.36 -12.49 -12.44
N SER A 121 14.49 -12.06 -11.55
CA SER A 121 14.67 -11.95 -10.10
C SER A 121 16.05 -11.39 -9.67
N PRO A 122 16.37 -10.13 -9.97
CA PRO A 122 17.59 -9.52 -9.50
C PRO A 122 17.60 -9.44 -7.96
N ASP A 123 18.77 -9.37 -7.36
CA ASP A 123 18.89 -9.04 -5.95
C ASP A 123 18.11 -7.73 -5.67
N PRO A 124 17.26 -7.70 -4.63
CA PRO A 124 16.44 -6.52 -4.34
C PRO A 124 17.25 -5.23 -4.17
N GLU A 125 18.44 -5.30 -3.55
CA GLU A 125 19.29 -4.13 -3.34
C GLU A 125 19.95 -3.71 -4.66
N GLU A 126 20.39 -4.65 -5.48
CA GLU A 126 20.95 -4.36 -6.81
C GLU A 126 19.90 -3.70 -7.74
N LEU A 127 18.65 -4.18 -7.70
CA LEU A 127 17.56 -3.55 -8.43
C LEU A 127 17.34 -2.11 -7.98
N LEU A 128 17.23 -1.89 -6.67
CA LEU A 128 17.01 -0.57 -6.09
C LEU A 128 18.18 0.38 -6.45
N ARG A 129 19.41 -0.07 -6.30
CA ARG A 129 20.63 0.65 -6.67
C ARG A 129 20.65 1.04 -8.15
N GLY A 130 20.36 0.08 -9.02
CA GLY A 130 20.31 0.30 -10.46
C GLY A 130 19.22 1.29 -10.88
N VAL A 131 18.06 1.27 -10.24
CA VAL A 131 16.98 2.23 -10.51
C VAL A 131 17.36 3.63 -10.04
N VAL A 132 17.86 3.78 -8.80
CA VAL A 132 18.27 5.08 -8.24
C VAL A 132 19.39 5.71 -9.07
N ALA A 133 20.41 4.93 -9.42
CA ALA A 133 21.53 5.42 -10.24
C ALA A 133 21.05 6.05 -11.55
N ARG A 134 20.05 5.47 -12.21
CA ARG A 134 19.53 5.98 -13.50
C ARG A 134 18.58 7.16 -13.32
N LEU A 135 17.77 7.18 -12.26
CA LEU A 135 16.84 8.28 -11.98
C LEU A 135 17.57 9.57 -11.56
N TYR A 136 18.74 9.45 -10.94
CA TYR A 136 19.55 10.58 -10.51
C TYR A 136 20.79 10.82 -11.38
N ASP A 137 20.96 10.06 -12.47
CA ASP A 137 22.13 10.11 -13.35
C ASP A 137 23.43 10.14 -12.55
N LEU A 138 23.54 9.20 -11.61
CA LEU A 138 24.71 9.13 -10.74
C LEU A 138 25.94 8.69 -11.53
N PRO A 139 27.11 9.29 -11.30
CA PRO A 139 28.36 8.77 -11.81
C PRO A 139 28.61 7.34 -11.33
N ASP A 140 29.28 6.55 -12.16
CA ASP A 140 29.62 5.17 -11.85
C ASP A 140 30.34 5.06 -10.49
N GLY A 141 29.84 4.19 -9.62
CA GLY A 141 30.36 3.93 -8.29
C GLY A 141 29.86 4.90 -7.20
N LEU A 142 29.18 5.99 -7.52
CA LEU A 142 28.60 6.86 -6.48
C LEU A 142 27.41 6.19 -5.80
N GLU A 143 26.63 5.40 -6.55
CA GLU A 143 25.55 4.58 -6.02
C GLU A 143 26.03 3.57 -4.98
N ASP A 144 27.29 3.14 -5.04
CA ASP A 144 27.87 2.20 -4.07
C ASP A 144 28.17 2.86 -2.72
N SER A 145 28.23 4.18 -2.68
CA SER A 145 28.38 4.95 -1.44
C SER A 145 27.09 5.09 -0.65
N LEU A 146 25.94 4.79 -1.27
CA LEU A 146 24.63 4.83 -0.62
C LEU A 146 24.31 3.45 0.00
N ASP A 147 23.96 3.45 1.28
CA ASP A 147 23.40 2.27 1.92
C ASP A 147 21.95 2.02 1.48
N ALA A 148 21.38 0.91 1.89
CA ALA A 148 20.01 0.53 1.53
C ALA A 148 18.96 1.59 1.98
N ALA A 149 19.17 2.24 3.11
CA ALA A 149 18.29 3.30 3.60
C ALA A 149 18.40 4.55 2.74
N GLY A 150 19.61 4.95 2.36
CA GLY A 150 19.85 6.06 1.46
C GLY A 150 19.24 5.84 0.07
N LEU A 151 19.41 4.66 -0.50
CA LEU A 151 18.77 4.28 -1.77
C LEU A 151 17.25 4.32 -1.69
N ALA A 152 16.68 3.80 -0.59
CA ALA A 152 15.25 3.83 -0.33
C ALA A 152 14.72 5.26 -0.23
N CYS A 153 15.41 6.14 0.51
CA CYS A 153 15.07 7.55 0.62
C CYS A 153 15.15 8.26 -0.73
N ALA A 154 16.19 8.00 -1.51
CA ALA A 154 16.36 8.58 -2.84
C ALA A 154 15.18 8.20 -3.76
N LEU A 155 14.83 6.92 -3.83
CA LEU A 155 13.71 6.46 -4.65
C LEU A 155 12.39 7.12 -4.24
N GLN A 156 12.11 7.18 -2.94
CA GLN A 156 10.87 7.73 -2.40
C GLN A 156 10.80 9.26 -2.51
N ALA A 157 11.93 9.96 -2.56
CA ALA A 157 12.00 11.40 -2.76
C ALA A 157 11.89 11.83 -4.24
N HIS A 158 12.00 10.88 -5.18
CA HIS A 158 12.03 11.21 -6.59
C HIS A 158 10.68 11.76 -7.07
N PRO A 159 10.64 12.91 -7.76
CA PRO A 159 9.38 13.57 -8.13
C PRO A 159 8.46 12.69 -9.02
N ASP A 160 8.99 11.93 -9.96
CA ASP A 160 8.14 11.04 -10.78
C ASP A 160 7.65 9.82 -10.00
N VAL A 161 8.35 9.39 -8.95
CA VAL A 161 7.85 8.35 -8.04
C VAL A 161 6.67 8.87 -7.22
N LEU A 162 6.74 10.12 -6.77
CA LEU A 162 5.62 10.77 -6.08
C LEU A 162 4.42 10.97 -7.02
N ASP A 163 4.67 11.40 -8.26
CA ASP A 163 3.62 11.52 -9.25
C ASP A 163 2.99 10.14 -9.59
N LEU A 164 3.80 9.08 -9.64
CA LEU A 164 3.34 7.71 -9.82
C LEU A 164 2.45 7.27 -8.65
N VAL A 165 2.87 7.49 -7.40
CA VAL A 165 2.09 7.13 -6.20
C VAL A 165 0.75 7.86 -6.19
N ARG A 166 0.74 9.18 -6.48
CA ARG A 166 -0.50 9.95 -6.60
C ARG A 166 -1.44 9.41 -7.68
N ALA A 167 -0.90 9.15 -8.86
CA ALA A 167 -1.71 8.66 -9.97
C ALA A 167 -2.24 7.23 -9.74
N ALA A 168 -1.61 6.46 -8.86
CA ALA A 168 -1.99 5.11 -8.50
C ALA A 168 -2.91 5.02 -7.26
N GLU A 169 -3.27 6.14 -6.61
CA GLU A 169 -4.28 6.16 -5.55
C GLU A 169 -5.63 5.59 -6.01
N ILE A 170 -5.90 5.72 -7.29
CA ILE A 170 -7.01 5.05 -7.96
C ILE A 170 -6.48 4.02 -8.96
N SER A 171 -7.25 2.95 -9.18
CA SER A 171 -6.88 1.92 -10.17
C SER A 171 -6.72 2.55 -11.55
N THR A 172 -5.49 2.62 -12.03
CA THR A 172 -5.12 3.28 -13.28
C THR A 172 -4.40 2.29 -14.21
N PRO A 173 -4.76 2.25 -15.51
CA PRO A 173 -4.08 1.39 -16.47
C PRO A 173 -2.58 1.68 -16.56
N LEU A 174 -1.74 0.66 -16.43
CA LEU A 174 -0.28 0.79 -16.48
C LEU A 174 0.22 1.50 -17.74
N ALA A 175 -0.43 1.25 -18.89
CA ALA A 175 -0.10 1.92 -20.15
C ALA A 175 -0.41 3.43 -20.11
N GLY A 176 -1.45 3.84 -19.39
CA GLY A 176 -1.77 5.25 -19.17
C GLY A 176 -0.70 5.92 -18.32
N LEU A 177 -0.40 5.36 -17.14
CA LEU A 177 0.66 5.83 -16.24
C LEU A 177 2.01 5.97 -16.97
N ALA A 178 2.38 4.96 -17.77
CA ALA A 178 3.63 5.00 -18.50
C ALA A 178 3.67 6.16 -19.53
N ARG A 179 2.57 6.41 -20.22
CA ARG A 179 2.45 7.52 -21.17
C ARG A 179 2.52 8.88 -20.47
N ASP A 180 1.85 9.00 -19.33
CA ASP A 180 1.79 10.26 -18.57
C ASP A 180 3.15 10.65 -17.99
N LEU A 181 3.90 9.67 -17.50
CA LEU A 181 5.21 9.89 -16.90
C LEU A 181 6.36 10.03 -17.89
N LEU A 182 6.40 9.18 -18.94
CA LEU A 182 7.48 9.18 -19.93
C LEU A 182 7.18 10.04 -21.16
N GLY A 183 5.94 10.44 -21.34
CA GLY A 183 5.48 11.22 -22.48
C GLY A 183 5.13 10.36 -23.72
N PRO A 184 4.43 10.96 -24.71
CA PRO A 184 3.89 10.25 -25.85
C PRO A 184 4.96 9.79 -26.86
N ALA A 185 6.16 10.34 -26.79
CA ALA A 185 7.28 9.98 -27.67
C ALA A 185 7.94 8.64 -27.31
N CYS A 186 7.72 8.14 -26.09
CA CYS A 186 8.25 6.85 -25.66
C CYS A 186 7.37 5.71 -26.16
N GLU A 187 7.99 4.71 -26.80
CA GLU A 187 7.26 3.53 -27.26
C GLU A 187 6.57 2.79 -26.07
N PRO A 188 5.35 2.28 -26.25
CA PRO A 188 4.57 1.68 -25.16
C PRO A 188 5.25 0.48 -24.49
N GLY A 189 5.99 -0.33 -25.24
CA GLY A 189 6.69 -1.51 -24.70
C GLY A 189 7.83 -1.12 -23.73
N PRO A 190 8.82 -0.36 -24.18
CA PRO A 190 9.85 0.20 -23.34
C PRO A 190 9.32 1.00 -22.15
N ALA A 191 8.33 1.88 -22.38
CA ALA A 191 7.72 2.68 -21.33
C ALA A 191 7.14 1.84 -20.19
N ARG A 192 6.40 0.77 -20.51
CA ARG A 192 5.90 -0.16 -19.49
C ARG A 192 7.03 -0.82 -18.72
N ARG A 193 8.10 -1.25 -19.39
CA ARG A 193 9.24 -1.91 -18.70
C ARG A 193 9.91 -0.97 -17.73
N VAL A 194 10.14 0.29 -18.12
CA VAL A 194 10.68 1.31 -17.19
C VAL A 194 9.82 1.45 -15.95
N LEU A 195 8.50 1.56 -16.15
CA LEU A 195 7.58 1.67 -15.03
C LEU A 195 7.56 0.42 -14.15
N CYS A 196 7.62 -0.77 -14.76
CA CYS A 196 7.74 -2.03 -14.02
C CYS A 196 9.02 -2.11 -13.16
N ALA A 197 10.15 -1.60 -13.67
CA ALA A 197 11.40 -1.55 -12.88
C ALA A 197 11.24 -0.64 -11.65
N ILE A 198 10.63 0.53 -11.81
CA ILE A 198 10.38 1.46 -10.71
C ILE A 198 9.41 0.85 -9.69
N LEU A 199 8.30 0.25 -10.14
CA LEU A 199 7.34 -0.40 -9.26
C LEU A 199 7.96 -1.59 -8.51
N ALA A 200 8.79 -2.38 -9.19
CA ALA A 200 9.51 -3.48 -8.56
C ALA A 200 10.50 -2.96 -7.49
N ALA A 201 11.24 -1.90 -7.79
CA ALA A 201 12.13 -1.26 -6.81
C ALA A 201 11.34 -0.71 -5.60
N LEU A 202 10.18 -0.07 -5.83
CA LEU A 202 9.31 0.40 -4.74
C LEU A 202 8.78 -0.74 -3.87
N SER A 203 8.49 -1.89 -4.47
CA SER A 203 7.96 -3.05 -3.73
C SER A 203 8.99 -3.68 -2.79
N VAL A 204 10.29 -3.49 -3.03
CA VAL A 204 11.36 -4.03 -2.18
C VAL A 204 11.86 -3.04 -1.13
N VAL A 205 11.50 -1.76 -1.26
CA VAL A 205 11.82 -0.75 -0.24
C VAL A 205 11.10 -1.09 1.06
N ARG A 206 11.85 -1.19 2.13
CA ARG A 206 11.31 -1.33 3.49
C ARG A 206 11.31 0.02 4.19
N ALA A 207 10.32 0.25 5.04
CA ALA A 207 10.20 1.50 5.79
C ALA A 207 11.44 1.68 6.67
N GLY A 208 12.32 2.58 6.27
CA GLY A 208 13.59 2.80 6.94
C GLY A 208 13.63 4.00 7.88
N LEU A 209 12.69 4.94 7.75
CA LEU A 209 12.76 6.21 8.50
C LEU A 209 12.23 6.12 9.94
N ASP A 210 11.37 5.17 10.25
CA ASP A 210 10.74 5.00 11.56
C ASP A 210 11.12 3.70 12.28
N GLY A 211 12.11 2.98 11.76
CA GLY A 211 12.68 1.80 12.41
C GLY A 211 11.79 0.56 12.39
N ALA A 212 10.76 0.50 11.54
CA ALA A 212 9.93 -0.67 11.34
C ALA A 212 10.40 -1.49 10.12
N PRO A 213 11.37 -2.43 10.28
CA PRO A 213 12.07 -3.05 9.15
C PRO A 213 11.21 -3.99 8.31
N ASP A 214 10.05 -4.42 8.81
CA ASP A 214 9.24 -5.46 8.18
C ASP A 214 8.08 -4.92 7.32
N ARG A 215 7.89 -3.61 7.25
CA ARG A 215 6.81 -3.00 6.47
C ARG A 215 7.31 -2.49 5.12
N SER A 216 6.54 -2.77 4.06
CA SER A 216 6.77 -2.12 2.78
C SER A 216 6.49 -0.62 2.91
N ALA A 217 7.37 0.22 2.36
CA ALA A 217 7.20 1.67 2.36
C ALA A 217 5.99 2.08 1.50
N VAL A 218 5.77 1.35 0.41
CA VAL A 218 4.62 1.49 -0.48
C VAL A 218 4.07 0.10 -0.78
N ASN A 219 2.76 -0.10 -0.61
CA ASN A 219 2.09 -1.32 -1.04
C ASN A 219 1.73 -1.18 -2.52
N VAL A 220 2.32 -2.02 -3.37
CA VAL A 220 2.04 -2.03 -4.81
C VAL A 220 1.11 -3.19 -5.12
N GLU A 221 -0.13 -2.90 -5.50
CA GLU A 221 -1.09 -3.86 -5.99
C GLU A 221 -1.23 -3.79 -7.51
N VAL A 222 -1.16 -4.95 -8.16
CA VAL A 222 -1.40 -5.07 -9.59
C VAL A 222 -2.60 -5.96 -9.84
N THR A 223 -3.68 -5.39 -10.36
CA THR A 223 -4.88 -6.12 -10.74
C THR A 223 -4.81 -6.52 -12.21
N LEU A 224 -4.86 -7.81 -12.48
CA LEU A 224 -4.91 -8.36 -13.83
C LEU A 224 -6.37 -8.64 -14.21
N TRP A 225 -6.88 -7.94 -15.21
CA TRP A 225 -8.16 -8.24 -15.81
C TRP A 225 -7.96 -9.25 -16.95
N ILE A 226 -8.35 -10.49 -16.72
CA ILE A 226 -8.39 -11.51 -17.76
C ILE A 226 -9.78 -11.41 -18.38
N ARG A 227 -9.86 -10.92 -19.63
CA ARG A 227 -11.08 -11.06 -20.44
C ARG A 227 -11.25 -12.54 -20.76
N GLU A 228 -12.48 -13.02 -20.58
CA GLU A 228 -12.87 -14.33 -21.05
C GLU A 228 -12.47 -14.47 -22.53
N VAL A 229 -11.63 -15.46 -22.82
CA VAL A 229 -11.27 -15.78 -24.20
C VAL A 229 -12.54 -16.37 -24.79
N THR A 230 -13.28 -15.58 -25.56
CA THR A 230 -14.38 -16.09 -26.36
C THR A 230 -13.82 -17.18 -27.24
N ARG A 231 -14.25 -18.41 -27.01
CA ARG A 231 -13.93 -19.55 -27.86
C ARG A 231 -14.34 -19.17 -29.26
N VAL A 232 -13.37 -19.00 -30.14
CA VAL A 232 -13.63 -18.93 -31.57
C VAL A 232 -13.77 -20.37 -32.02
N ASP A 233 -15.00 -20.78 -32.28
CA ASP A 233 -15.32 -22.07 -32.90
C ASP A 233 -14.83 -22.10 -34.35
#